data_65a50f513de48e59c84015ced9eab014
#
_entry.id   65a50f513de48e59c84015ced9eab014
#
_cell.length_a   1.000
_cell.length_b   1.000
_cell.length_c   1.000
_cell.angle_alpha   90.00
_cell.angle_beta   90.00
_cell.angle_gamma   90.00
#
_symmetry.space_group_name_H-M   'P 1'
#
loop_
_entity.id
_entity.type
_entity.pdbx_description
1 polymer ?
#
loop_
_entity_poly.entity_id
_entity_poly.type
_entity_poly.pdbx_seq_one_letter_code
_entity_poly.pdbx_strand_id
1 'polypeptide(L)'
;MVKKLIIANWKMNPRTVSEAIRLAKSCDKNEVVIAPPFVFSEAVGKVIKKAVLGAQDIFWEDKGPYTGEVSYRQLESVGTKYVIIGHSERRAMGETDEIINKKAKFALAHGLRVILCVGEKSDVRRRGMAASKKFVASQLERDL
;
A
#
# COMPACT_ATOMS: atom_id res chain seq x y z
N MET A 1 11.72 -22.29 7.86
CA MET A 1 10.63 -22.13 6.85
C MET A 1 10.43 -20.66 6.56
N VAL A 2 10.39 -20.28 5.29
CA VAL A 2 10.09 -18.90 4.89
C VAL A 2 8.61 -18.62 5.20
N LYS A 3 8.33 -17.64 6.06
CA LYS A 3 6.96 -17.21 6.34
C LYS A 3 6.40 -16.52 5.09
N LYS A 4 5.30 -17.04 4.57
CA LYS A 4 4.58 -16.41 3.44
C LYS A 4 3.71 -15.28 4.00
N LEU A 5 3.71 -14.12 3.33
CA LEU A 5 2.83 -13.01 3.63
C LEU A 5 1.87 -12.81 2.47
N ILE A 6 0.58 -12.78 2.74
CA ILE A 6 -0.48 -12.52 1.76
C ILE A 6 -0.93 -11.08 1.93
N ILE A 7 -0.90 -10.30 0.85
CA ILE A 7 -1.33 -8.90 0.85
C ILE A 7 -2.62 -8.79 0.05
N ALA A 8 -3.70 -8.53 0.74
CA ALA A 8 -5.02 -8.33 0.17
C ALA A 8 -5.26 -6.82 -0.07
N ASN A 9 -4.79 -6.32 -1.21
CA ASN A 9 -5.12 -4.97 -1.67
C ASN A 9 -6.56 -4.99 -2.24
N TRP A 10 -7.49 -4.40 -1.51
CA TRP A 10 -8.90 -4.36 -1.94
C TRP A 10 -9.17 -3.34 -3.05
N LYS A 11 -8.19 -2.46 -3.31
CA LYS A 11 -8.35 -1.35 -4.26
C LYS A 11 -9.58 -0.51 -3.91
N MET A 12 -10.41 -0.14 -4.87
CA MET A 12 -11.64 0.64 -4.65
C MET A 12 -12.86 -0.28 -4.44
N ASN A 13 -12.73 -1.29 -3.57
CA ASN A 13 -13.78 -2.24 -3.17
C ASN A 13 -13.75 -2.47 -1.65
N PRO A 14 -14.81 -2.94 -1.01
CA PRO A 14 -16.19 -3.06 -1.49
C PRO A 14 -16.91 -1.70 -1.53
N ARG A 15 -18.23 -1.70 -1.76
CA ARG A 15 -19.02 -0.45 -1.88
C ARG A 15 -19.51 0.10 -0.55
N THR A 16 -19.66 -0.75 0.47
CA THR A 16 -20.29 -0.38 1.75
C THR A 16 -19.47 -0.86 2.95
N VAL A 17 -19.65 -0.18 4.09
CA VAL A 17 -19.04 -0.56 5.38
C VAL A 17 -19.44 -1.98 5.78
N SER A 18 -20.72 -2.36 5.61
CA SER A 18 -21.20 -3.68 5.97
C SER A 18 -20.56 -4.81 5.14
N GLU A 19 -20.33 -4.57 3.87
CA GLU A 19 -19.59 -5.49 2.99
C GLU A 19 -18.11 -5.57 3.41
N ALA A 20 -17.49 -4.43 3.73
CA ALA A 20 -16.11 -4.37 4.20
C ALA A 20 -15.91 -5.18 5.49
N ILE A 21 -16.81 -5.04 6.47
CA ILE A 21 -16.77 -5.81 7.71
C ILE A 21 -16.93 -7.31 7.45
N ARG A 22 -17.87 -7.70 6.59
CA ARG A 22 -18.08 -9.10 6.24
C ARG A 22 -16.86 -9.71 5.56
N LEU A 23 -16.28 -8.99 4.59
CA LEU A 23 -15.08 -9.41 3.88
C LEU A 23 -13.87 -9.50 4.83
N ALA A 24 -13.68 -8.51 5.69
CA ALA A 24 -12.61 -8.50 6.67
C ALA A 24 -12.65 -9.75 7.58
N LYS A 25 -13.83 -10.09 8.12
CA LYS A 25 -14.02 -11.28 8.96
C LYS A 25 -13.70 -12.58 8.19
N SER A 26 -14.03 -12.67 6.91
CA SER A 26 -13.73 -13.87 6.10
C SER A 26 -12.24 -14.01 5.76
N CYS A 27 -11.51 -12.89 5.69
CA CYS A 27 -10.08 -12.84 5.40
C CYS A 27 -9.19 -12.78 6.66
N ASP A 28 -9.78 -12.75 7.87
CA ASP A 28 -9.05 -12.58 9.14
C ASP A 28 -8.25 -13.84 9.50
N LYS A 29 -7.05 -13.94 8.93
CA LYS A 29 -6.11 -15.04 9.12
C LYS A 29 -4.72 -14.52 9.45
N ASN A 30 -3.90 -15.36 10.12
CA ASN A 30 -2.49 -15.06 10.32
C ASN A 30 -1.77 -14.88 8.99
N GLU A 31 -0.75 -14.04 8.97
CA GLU A 31 0.08 -13.76 7.79
C GLU A 31 -0.68 -13.10 6.62
N VAL A 32 -1.85 -12.51 6.89
CA VAL A 32 -2.61 -11.70 5.94
C VAL A 32 -2.53 -10.23 6.33
N VAL A 33 -2.19 -9.39 5.36
CA VAL A 33 -2.35 -7.93 5.42
C VAL A 33 -3.60 -7.56 4.64
N ILE A 34 -4.53 -6.87 5.26
CA ILE A 34 -5.75 -6.37 4.61
C ILE A 34 -5.59 -4.87 4.41
N ALA A 35 -5.57 -4.42 3.14
CA ALA A 35 -5.49 -3.01 2.77
C ALA A 35 -6.81 -2.55 2.12
N PRO A 36 -7.78 -2.11 2.93
CA PRO A 36 -9.07 -1.61 2.45
C PRO A 36 -8.94 -0.17 1.95
N PRO A 37 -9.96 0.38 1.24
CA PRO A 37 -10.11 1.83 1.07
C PRO A 37 -10.04 2.55 2.43
N PHE A 38 -9.45 3.75 2.46
CA PHE A 38 -9.25 4.51 3.71
C PHE A 38 -10.53 4.72 4.51
N VAL A 39 -11.65 4.95 3.83
CA VAL A 39 -12.97 5.14 4.46
C VAL A 39 -13.45 3.94 5.27
N PHE A 40 -12.87 2.76 5.07
CA PHE A 40 -13.23 1.51 5.77
C PHE A 40 -12.15 1.06 6.76
N SER A 41 -10.99 1.72 6.82
CA SER A 41 -9.84 1.27 7.61
C SER A 41 -10.18 1.11 9.09
N GLU A 42 -10.87 2.08 9.70
CA GLU A 42 -11.28 2.00 11.09
C GLU A 42 -12.25 0.83 11.35
N ALA A 43 -13.28 0.69 10.51
CA ALA A 43 -14.27 -0.38 10.65
C ALA A 43 -13.65 -1.77 10.47
N VAL A 44 -12.73 -1.92 9.52
CA VAL A 44 -11.99 -3.16 9.29
C VAL A 44 -11.04 -3.44 10.45
N GLY A 45 -10.26 -2.45 10.90
CA GLY A 45 -9.32 -2.57 12.02
C GLY A 45 -9.99 -3.04 13.30
N LYS A 46 -11.23 -2.60 13.58
CA LYS A 46 -12.00 -3.01 14.77
C LYS A 46 -12.44 -4.47 14.75
N VAL A 47 -12.55 -5.13 13.61
CA VAL A 47 -13.14 -6.47 13.49
C VAL A 47 -12.12 -7.58 13.19
N ILE A 48 -10.93 -7.25 12.71
CA ILE A 48 -9.85 -8.22 12.48
C ILE A 48 -9.11 -8.50 13.81
N LYS A 49 -8.69 -9.75 14.01
CA LYS A 49 -7.97 -10.19 15.22
C LYS A 49 -6.65 -10.91 14.91
N LYS A 50 -6.52 -11.47 13.72
CA LYS A 50 -5.36 -12.26 13.26
C LYS A 50 -4.64 -11.59 12.11
N ALA A 51 -5.38 -11.06 11.15
CA ALA A 51 -4.86 -10.27 10.06
C ALA A 51 -4.34 -8.92 10.56
N VAL A 52 -3.48 -8.30 9.78
CA VAL A 52 -2.89 -6.99 10.08
C VAL A 52 -3.47 -5.94 9.13
N LEU A 53 -3.81 -4.76 9.66
CA LEU A 53 -4.30 -3.67 8.85
C LEU A 53 -3.16 -3.05 8.04
N GLY A 54 -3.39 -2.90 6.73
CA GLY A 54 -2.55 -2.17 5.80
C GLY A 54 -3.28 -0.97 5.21
N ALA A 55 -2.54 -0.03 4.67
CA ALA A 55 -3.04 1.10 3.90
C ALA A 55 -2.68 0.97 2.42
N GLN A 56 -3.48 1.57 1.55
CA GLN A 56 -3.27 1.54 0.09
C GLN A 56 -2.32 2.62 -0.41
N ASP A 57 -2.06 3.63 0.43
CA ASP A 57 -1.16 4.76 0.18
C ASP A 57 -0.89 5.52 1.49
N ILE A 58 -0.01 6.53 1.44
CA ILE A 58 0.30 7.46 2.52
C ILE A 58 0.79 8.78 1.92
N PHE A 59 0.54 9.88 2.62
CA PHE A 59 1.19 11.15 2.33
C PHE A 59 2.44 11.36 3.21
N TRP A 60 3.41 12.13 2.74
CA TRP A 60 4.70 12.34 3.42
C TRP A 60 4.72 13.53 4.37
N GLU A 61 3.58 14.13 4.67
CA GLU A 61 3.43 15.16 5.69
C GLU A 61 2.49 14.67 6.80
N ASP A 62 2.77 15.09 8.01
CA ASP A 62 2.03 14.62 9.18
C ASP A 62 0.66 15.30 9.31
N LYS A 63 0.59 16.58 8.90
CA LYS A 63 -0.64 17.40 8.86
C LYS A 63 -0.43 18.62 7.97
N GLY A 64 -1.52 19.22 7.51
CA GLY A 64 -1.43 20.45 6.73
C GLY A 64 -2.54 20.63 5.70
N PRO A 65 -2.40 21.58 4.79
CA PRO A 65 -3.38 21.88 3.74
C PRO A 65 -3.23 20.91 2.55
N TYR A 66 -3.48 19.65 2.80
CA TYR A 66 -3.33 18.56 1.81
C TYR A 66 -4.66 17.84 1.64
N THR A 67 -5.63 18.52 1.07
CA THR A 67 -7.00 18.00 0.91
C THR A 67 -7.02 16.66 0.19
N GLY A 68 -7.62 15.65 0.84
CA GLY A 68 -7.75 14.29 0.29
C GLY A 68 -6.62 13.32 0.66
N GLU A 69 -5.49 13.82 1.19
CA GLU A 69 -4.37 12.99 1.60
C GLU A 69 -4.57 12.40 3.01
N VAL A 70 -3.89 11.27 3.26
CA VAL A 70 -3.95 10.55 4.54
C VAL A 70 -2.56 10.46 5.13
N SER A 71 -2.40 11.01 6.35
CA SER A 71 -1.11 11.07 7.05
C SER A 71 -0.80 9.80 7.83
N TYR A 72 0.48 9.66 8.23
CA TYR A 72 0.92 8.59 9.13
C TYR A 72 0.11 8.57 10.44
N ARG A 73 -0.10 9.73 11.08
CA ARG A 73 -0.83 9.80 12.36
C ARG A 73 -2.27 9.30 12.25
N GLN A 74 -2.93 9.60 11.15
CA GLN A 74 -4.27 9.08 10.88
C GLN A 74 -4.25 7.55 10.69
N LEU A 75 -3.26 7.01 9.97
CA LEU A 75 -3.09 5.58 9.78
C LEU A 75 -2.72 4.87 11.10
N GLU A 76 -1.82 5.44 11.88
CA GLU A 76 -1.42 4.93 13.19
C GLU A 76 -2.62 4.84 14.13
N SER A 77 -3.48 5.87 14.16
CA SER A 77 -4.66 5.94 15.05
C SER A 77 -5.66 4.80 14.82
N VAL A 78 -5.71 4.24 13.62
CA VAL A 78 -6.57 3.09 13.29
C VAL A 78 -5.83 1.75 13.33
N GLY A 79 -4.55 1.75 13.74
CA GLY A 79 -3.76 0.53 13.95
C GLY A 79 -3.08 -0.02 12.69
N THR A 80 -2.93 0.77 11.63
CA THR A 80 -2.21 0.39 10.41
C THR A 80 -0.74 0.04 10.70
N LYS A 81 -0.24 -1.05 10.10
CA LYS A 81 1.15 -1.50 10.23
C LYS A 81 1.89 -1.61 8.91
N TYR A 82 1.18 -1.76 7.81
CA TYR A 82 1.73 -1.86 6.47
C TYR A 82 1.18 -0.76 5.58
N VAL A 83 1.96 -0.36 4.58
CA VAL A 83 1.50 0.58 3.54
C VAL A 83 1.99 0.14 2.18
N ILE A 84 1.09 0.17 1.19
CA ILE A 84 1.40 -0.07 -0.22
C ILE A 84 1.82 1.26 -0.83
N ILE A 85 2.99 1.30 -1.47
CA ILE A 85 3.55 2.51 -2.09
C ILE A 85 3.98 2.17 -3.52
N GLY A 86 3.77 3.10 -4.44
CA GLY A 86 4.21 2.97 -5.83
C GLY A 86 3.38 1.98 -6.67
N HIS A 87 2.15 1.68 -6.25
CA HIS A 87 1.28 0.77 -7.00
C HIS A 87 1.08 1.28 -8.44
N SER A 88 1.06 0.35 -9.41
CA SER A 88 0.97 0.69 -10.83
C SER A 88 -0.21 1.59 -11.21
N GLU A 89 -1.33 1.45 -10.53
CA GLU A 89 -2.50 2.31 -10.72
C GLU A 89 -2.22 3.76 -10.30
N ARG A 90 -1.51 3.97 -9.19
CA ARG A 90 -1.13 5.31 -8.71
C ARG A 90 -0.08 5.95 -9.62
N ARG A 91 0.90 5.17 -10.08
CA ARG A 91 1.86 5.61 -11.10
C ARG A 91 1.15 6.03 -12.39
N ALA A 92 0.11 5.31 -12.80
CA ALA A 92 -0.70 5.67 -13.97
C ALA A 92 -1.52 6.97 -13.75
N MET A 93 -1.83 7.33 -12.51
CA MET A 93 -2.49 8.58 -12.13
C MET A 93 -1.51 9.74 -11.88
N GLY A 94 -0.22 9.53 -12.10
CA GLY A 94 0.79 10.60 -12.06
C GLY A 94 1.78 10.55 -10.90
N GLU A 95 1.77 9.52 -10.06
CA GLU A 95 2.84 9.37 -9.04
C GLU A 95 4.18 9.09 -9.72
N THR A 96 5.14 9.99 -9.48
CA THR A 96 6.52 9.85 -9.96
C THR A 96 7.38 9.08 -8.98
N ASP A 97 8.55 8.61 -9.43
CA ASP A 97 9.51 7.93 -8.56
C ASP A 97 9.95 8.82 -7.39
N GLU A 98 10.06 10.16 -7.59
CA GLU A 98 10.40 11.12 -6.53
C GLU A 98 9.33 11.20 -5.45
N ILE A 99 8.05 11.18 -5.84
CA ILE A 99 6.92 11.15 -4.90
C ILE A 99 6.94 9.84 -4.11
N ILE A 100 7.16 8.73 -4.80
CA ILE A 100 7.22 7.39 -4.21
C ILE A 100 8.39 7.28 -3.23
N ASN A 101 9.56 7.80 -3.58
CA ASN A 101 10.72 7.87 -2.70
C ASN A 101 10.42 8.65 -1.40
N LYS A 102 9.78 9.84 -1.52
CA LYS A 102 9.37 10.62 -0.34
C LYS A 102 8.42 9.84 0.56
N LYS A 103 7.41 9.20 -0.02
CA LYS A 103 6.44 8.37 0.70
C LYS A 103 7.12 7.18 1.40
N ALA A 104 8.00 6.47 0.68
CA ALA A 104 8.70 5.30 1.21
C ALA A 104 9.60 5.68 2.39
N LYS A 105 10.44 6.71 2.23
CA LYS A 105 11.31 7.21 3.30
C LYS A 105 10.52 7.67 4.52
N PHE A 106 9.46 8.42 4.30
CA PHE A 106 8.61 8.90 5.38
C PHE A 106 7.94 7.75 6.14
N ALA A 107 7.37 6.78 5.43
CA ALA A 107 6.71 5.62 6.03
C ALA A 107 7.69 4.77 6.85
N LEU A 108 8.89 4.51 6.31
CA LEU A 108 9.94 3.75 6.99
C LEU A 108 10.44 4.48 8.25
N ALA A 109 10.65 5.80 8.18
CA ALA A 109 11.08 6.61 9.32
C ALA A 109 10.07 6.59 10.48
N HIS A 110 8.79 6.35 10.19
CA HIS A 110 7.72 6.24 11.18
C HIS A 110 7.39 4.80 11.59
N GLY A 111 8.20 3.80 11.14
CA GLY A 111 8.06 2.40 11.55
C GLY A 111 6.96 1.62 10.84
N LEU A 112 6.37 2.14 9.77
CA LEU A 112 5.50 1.36 8.90
C LEU A 112 6.31 0.37 8.06
N ARG A 113 5.75 -0.80 7.83
CA ARG A 113 6.30 -1.79 6.90
C ARG A 113 5.83 -1.45 5.48
N VAL A 114 6.76 -1.07 4.63
CA VAL A 114 6.48 -0.66 3.25
C VAL A 114 6.37 -1.87 2.34
N ILE A 115 5.29 -1.92 1.56
CA ILE A 115 5.10 -2.82 0.42
C ILE A 115 5.33 -1.99 -0.83
N LEU A 116 6.59 -1.93 -1.26
CA LEU A 116 6.97 -1.17 -2.45
C LEU A 116 6.61 -1.95 -3.72
N CYS A 117 5.79 -1.34 -4.56
CA CYS A 117 5.41 -1.90 -5.85
C CYS A 117 6.33 -1.40 -6.95
N VAL A 118 7.06 -2.30 -7.58
CA VAL A 118 7.91 -2.05 -8.74
C VAL A 118 7.50 -2.95 -9.89
N GLY A 119 7.66 -2.48 -11.11
CA GLY A 119 7.33 -3.28 -12.29
C GLY A 119 7.39 -2.47 -13.58
N GLU A 120 7.72 -3.16 -14.66
CA GLU A 120 7.79 -2.59 -15.99
C GLU A 120 6.42 -2.48 -16.66
N LYS A 121 6.30 -1.53 -17.58
CA LYS A 121 5.17 -1.42 -18.50
C LYS A 121 5.26 -2.45 -19.64
N SER A 122 4.14 -2.73 -20.28
CA SER A 122 4.03 -3.74 -21.33
C SER A 122 4.97 -3.51 -22.53
N ASP A 123 5.27 -2.26 -22.85
CA ASP A 123 6.21 -1.90 -23.93
C ASP A 123 7.66 -2.29 -23.57
N VAL A 124 8.08 -2.09 -22.32
CA VAL A 124 9.39 -2.52 -21.82
C VAL A 124 9.46 -4.04 -21.79
N ARG A 125 8.40 -4.71 -21.32
CA ARG A 125 8.32 -6.18 -21.24
C ARG A 125 8.48 -6.82 -22.64
N ARG A 126 7.91 -6.23 -23.69
CA ARG A 126 8.06 -6.70 -25.09
C ARG A 126 9.51 -6.62 -25.61
N ARG A 127 10.37 -5.78 -24.99
CA ARG A 127 11.81 -5.69 -25.34
C ARG A 127 12.64 -6.83 -24.72
N GLY A 128 12.01 -7.72 -23.94
CA GLY A 128 12.63 -8.91 -23.37
C GLY A 128 13.12 -8.76 -21.93
N MET A 129 13.55 -9.88 -21.36
CA MET A 129 13.88 -10.01 -19.93
C MET A 129 14.99 -9.04 -19.46
N ALA A 130 16.00 -8.81 -20.29
CA ALA A 130 17.09 -7.89 -19.96
C ALA A 130 16.59 -6.43 -19.78
N ALA A 131 15.69 -5.99 -20.65
CA ALA A 131 15.07 -4.68 -20.55
C ALA A 131 14.18 -4.56 -19.28
N SER A 132 13.38 -5.59 -18.98
CA SER A 132 12.56 -5.66 -17.78
C SER A 132 13.40 -5.58 -16.51
N LYS A 133 14.47 -6.37 -16.40
CA LYS A 133 15.38 -6.36 -15.25
C LYS A 133 16.02 -4.99 -15.05
N LYS A 134 16.54 -4.37 -16.12
CA LYS A 134 17.16 -3.03 -16.07
C LYS A 134 16.14 -1.98 -15.61
N PHE A 135 14.92 -2.03 -16.14
CA PHE A 135 13.84 -1.10 -15.77
C PHE A 135 13.49 -1.21 -14.30
N VAL A 136 13.23 -2.44 -13.81
CA VAL A 136 12.84 -2.68 -12.41
C VAL A 136 13.98 -2.29 -11.46
N ALA A 137 15.24 -2.62 -11.77
CA ALA A 137 16.39 -2.22 -10.96
C ALA A 137 16.50 -0.69 -10.85
N SER A 138 16.43 0.00 -11.99
CA SER A 138 16.49 1.47 -12.02
C SER A 138 15.29 2.13 -11.32
N GLN A 139 14.10 1.54 -11.39
CA GLN A 139 12.93 2.03 -10.66
C GLN A 139 13.13 1.86 -9.16
N LEU A 140 13.61 0.69 -8.72
CA LEU A 140 13.88 0.42 -7.32
C LEU A 140 14.91 1.38 -6.73
N GLU A 141 15.98 1.69 -7.48
CA GLU A 141 17.02 2.65 -7.07
C GLU A 141 16.46 4.07 -6.88
N ARG A 142 15.48 4.48 -7.70
CA ARG A 142 14.87 5.81 -7.58
C ARG A 142 13.80 5.88 -6.49
N ASP A 143 13.12 4.76 -6.22
CA ASP A 143 12.05 4.67 -5.23
C ASP A 143 12.57 4.58 -3.77
N LEU A 144 13.85 4.26 -3.58
CA LEU A 144 14.52 4.09 -2.28
C LEU A 144 15.68 5.09 -2.08
#